data_6ea15c738d6a752ae32d4b6294337c99
#
_entry.id   6ea15c738d6a752ae32d4b6294337c99
#
_cell.length_a   1.000
_cell.length_b   1.000
_cell.length_c   1.000
_cell.angle_alpha   90.00
_cell.angle_beta   90.00
_cell.angle_gamma   90.00
#
_symmetry.space_group_name_H-M   'P 1'
#
loop_
_entity.id
_entity.type
_entity.pdbx_description
1 polymer ?
#
loop_
_entity_poly.entity_id
_entity_poly.type
_entity_poly.pdbx_seq_one_letter_code
_entity_poly.pdbx_strand_id
1 'polypeptide(L)'
;VLASVLRRTRFFHLTGDFLMAFTPTHTDRLVNIYLLLGQYPVLSGRIRQQMRRELFARELIRANDFESEVRRLAVLSQDREGVRNPVGEEPPDIWELRISRIRGQLTDLKFSQHLTLDVLERIIGEVLSERGIDVVGLMLSLNPETAPLDLVFEQAMTIERLPEEERALYEARLQETKVVLIRTLISDQLRYINVAKRWFTISDLNRIRRHKIGPGKIGGKAAGMLLAHRILSQSSDLAQDAYLVTPESFFIGSDVFYTFMSINNLFHWNDQKYKNETEMRADYPRIVQEFIEGEFRPDIAQRLEALLGTVGRQPLIVRSSSLLEDNFGTAFAGKYESVFLPNQGSSHENLKELTRAVARIYASTLNPNALLYRRSRGLQDYDERMAILIQAVQGERFGRYFLPHGAGVAFSRNLYRWAPQIRREEGFVRLVWGLGTRAVDRVGNDYPRLIALSHPLLRPSTNPKLIRRYSQQYVDLIDLEDNCFKTVPVSEVLNGNYDPLRYLVQVEEDGYFSPLRTRFFGDDTGKLVLTFEELLRRTPFAERMREILRNLEASYEAAVDLEFTITVSEGQGGKPELCITILQCRPQSQLQTSAEMALPENLPAEDVIFETHFMVPEGRVNRVDYVVYVP
;
A
#
# COMPACT_ATOMS: atom_id res chain seq x y z
N VAL A 1 -8.07 32.43 26.25
CA VAL A 1 -7.17 31.59 25.43
C VAL A 1 -7.89 30.36 24.96
N LEU A 2 -8.65 29.61 25.81
CA LEU A 2 -9.43 28.40 25.39
C LEU A 2 -10.53 28.73 24.36
N ALA A 3 -11.22 29.86 24.51
CA ALA A 3 -12.26 30.31 23.57
C ALA A 3 -11.69 30.73 22.20
N SER A 4 -10.41 31.09 22.11
CA SER A 4 -9.74 31.45 20.85
C SER A 4 -9.20 30.22 20.11
N VAL A 5 -8.83 29.17 20.82
CA VAL A 5 -8.39 27.89 20.22
C VAL A 5 -9.60 27.13 19.67
N LEU A 6 -10.73 27.09 20.39
CA LEU A 6 -11.97 26.48 19.91
C LEU A 6 -12.65 27.28 18.76
N ARG A 7 -12.40 28.60 18.66
CA ARG A 7 -12.91 29.42 17.55
C ARG A 7 -12.02 29.42 16.30
N ARG A 8 -10.76 29.02 16.40
CA ARG A 8 -9.86 28.91 15.22
C ARG A 8 -9.91 27.58 14.49
N THR A 9 -10.64 26.59 14.98
CA THR A 9 -10.95 25.36 14.26
C THR A 9 -12.16 25.46 13.31
N ARG A 10 -12.80 26.64 13.23
CA ARG A 10 -13.73 26.98 12.15
C ARG A 10 -13.00 27.86 11.13
N PHE A 11 -13.01 27.41 9.91
CA PHE A 11 -12.56 28.06 8.67
C PHE A 11 -11.23 27.53 8.11
N PHE A 12 -11.33 26.39 7.45
CA PHE A 12 -10.87 26.32 6.09
C PHE A 12 -12.04 25.87 5.21
N HIS A 13 -12.78 26.87 4.70
CA HIS A 13 -13.48 26.73 3.44
C HIS A 13 -12.39 26.62 2.36
N LEU A 14 -12.01 25.41 2.01
CA LEU A 14 -11.49 25.08 0.71
C LEU A 14 -12.64 24.42 -0.05
N THR A 15 -13.09 25.17 -1.04
CA THR A 15 -13.81 24.79 -2.26
C THR A 15 -14.27 23.34 -2.35
N GLY A 16 -15.53 23.20 -2.66
CA GLY A 16 -16.39 22.05 -2.75
C GLY A 16 -15.75 20.76 -3.20
N ASP A 17 -16.44 19.69 -2.79
CA ASP A 17 -16.33 18.34 -3.25
C ASP A 17 -15.12 17.52 -2.74
N PHE A 18 -15.05 17.21 -1.45
CA PHE A 18 -14.45 15.95 -0.98
C PHE A 18 -14.62 15.74 0.54
N LEU A 19 -15.85 15.79 1.04
CA LEU A 19 -16.16 15.39 2.41
C LEU A 19 -17.23 14.29 2.42
N MET A 20 -16.90 13.16 1.83
CA MET A 20 -17.46 11.90 2.30
C MET A 20 -16.56 11.37 3.42
N ALA A 21 -16.58 12.07 4.55
CA ALA A 21 -16.13 11.51 5.81
C ALA A 21 -16.99 10.28 6.08
N PHE A 22 -16.40 9.09 6.05
CA PHE A 22 -17.06 7.85 6.45
C PHE A 22 -17.59 8.05 7.88
N THR A 23 -18.89 8.21 8.03
CA THR A 23 -19.52 8.21 9.33
C THR A 23 -19.36 6.82 9.92
N PRO A 24 -18.71 6.66 11.11
CA PRO A 24 -18.58 5.38 11.76
C PRO A 24 -19.97 4.77 11.96
N THR A 25 -20.09 3.45 11.80
CA THR A 25 -21.35 2.74 12.04
C THR A 25 -21.81 2.94 13.49
N HIS A 26 -23.08 2.76 13.77
CA HIS A 26 -23.61 2.85 15.16
C HIS A 26 -22.85 1.91 16.10
N THR A 27 -22.45 0.73 15.61
CA THR A 27 -21.69 -0.26 16.39
C THR A 27 -20.29 0.24 16.71
N ASP A 28 -19.57 0.85 15.74
CA ASP A 28 -18.25 1.41 15.97
C ASP A 28 -18.30 2.57 16.98
N ARG A 29 -19.33 3.42 16.88
CA ARG A 29 -19.55 4.52 17.83
C ARG A 29 -19.84 4.00 19.25
N LEU A 30 -20.64 2.97 19.39
CA LEU A 30 -20.97 2.37 20.69
C LEU A 30 -19.72 1.78 21.36
N VAL A 31 -18.89 1.06 20.61
CA VAL A 31 -17.62 0.52 21.10
C VAL A 31 -16.68 1.64 21.56
N ASN A 32 -16.56 2.71 20.76
CA ASN A 32 -15.74 3.86 21.12
C ASN A 32 -16.24 4.56 22.39
N ILE A 33 -17.55 4.74 22.55
CA ILE A 33 -18.15 5.28 23.78
C ILE A 33 -17.79 4.42 24.98
N TYR A 34 -17.91 3.09 24.84
CA TYR A 34 -17.59 2.16 25.92
C TYR A 34 -16.12 2.23 26.33
N LEU A 35 -15.21 2.26 25.36
CA LEU A 35 -13.76 2.37 25.60
C LEU A 35 -13.39 3.72 26.24
N LEU A 36 -13.99 4.81 25.77
CA LEU A 36 -13.81 6.14 26.33
C LEU A 36 -14.25 6.23 27.79
N LEU A 37 -15.46 5.78 28.08
CA LEU A 37 -16.00 5.81 29.43
C LEU A 37 -15.25 4.87 30.39
N GLY A 38 -14.66 3.79 29.86
CA GLY A 38 -13.81 2.86 30.60
C GLY A 38 -12.55 3.52 31.17
N GLN A 39 -12.09 4.63 30.56
CA GLN A 39 -10.95 5.41 31.06
C GLN A 39 -11.30 6.28 32.28
N TYR A 40 -12.60 6.49 32.54
CA TYR A 40 -13.10 7.33 33.64
C TYR A 40 -14.03 6.54 34.57
N PRO A 41 -13.58 5.44 35.22
CA PRO A 41 -14.47 4.56 35.98
C PRO A 41 -15.24 5.28 37.06
N VAL A 42 -14.64 6.27 37.75
CA VAL A 42 -15.28 7.08 38.80
C VAL A 42 -16.23 8.14 38.22
N LEU A 43 -15.90 8.72 37.06
CA LEU A 43 -16.66 9.81 36.45
C LEU A 43 -17.70 9.32 35.44
N SER A 44 -17.65 8.05 35.04
CA SER A 44 -18.50 7.48 34.00
C SER A 44 -20.01 7.69 34.26
N GLY A 45 -20.42 7.61 35.50
CA GLY A 45 -21.82 7.87 35.90
C GLY A 45 -22.24 9.32 35.67
N ARG A 46 -21.34 10.28 35.96
CA ARG A 46 -21.59 11.73 35.77
C ARG A 46 -21.55 12.10 34.29
N ILE A 47 -20.61 11.54 33.54
CA ILE A 47 -20.53 11.73 32.09
C ILE A 47 -21.81 11.22 31.44
N ARG A 48 -22.29 10.01 31.76
CA ARG A 48 -23.56 9.47 31.28
C ARG A 48 -24.78 10.32 31.69
N GLN A 49 -24.74 10.95 32.85
CA GLN A 49 -25.79 11.89 33.26
C GLN A 49 -25.82 13.10 32.32
N GLN A 50 -24.67 13.68 31.94
CA GLN A 50 -24.62 14.77 30.98
C GLN A 50 -24.97 14.33 29.57
N MET A 51 -24.59 13.12 29.16
CA MET A 51 -25.02 12.53 27.88
C MET A 51 -26.55 12.46 27.77
N ARG A 52 -27.24 12.04 28.83
CA ARG A 52 -28.71 12.06 28.86
C ARG A 52 -29.30 13.46 28.81
N ARG A 53 -28.74 14.40 29.56
CA ARG A 53 -29.17 15.81 29.50
C ARG A 53 -29.08 16.37 28.10
N GLU A 54 -27.99 16.07 27.38
CA GLU A 54 -27.80 16.52 26.00
C GLU A 54 -28.82 15.90 25.05
N LEU A 55 -29.12 14.59 25.21
CA LEU A 55 -30.15 13.90 24.42
C LEU A 55 -31.55 14.49 24.66
N PHE A 56 -31.87 14.84 25.90
CA PHE A 56 -33.17 15.42 26.27
C PHE A 56 -33.26 16.89 25.86
N ALA A 57 -32.20 17.68 26.02
CA ALA A 57 -32.16 19.09 25.66
C ALA A 57 -32.28 19.32 24.16
N ARG A 58 -31.82 18.36 23.35
CA ARG A 58 -31.98 18.39 21.88
C ARG A 58 -33.29 17.75 21.39
N GLU A 59 -34.16 17.37 22.32
CA GLU A 59 -35.45 16.71 22.02
C GLU A 59 -35.33 15.41 21.18
N LEU A 60 -34.15 14.79 21.18
CA LEU A 60 -33.91 13.55 20.46
C LEU A 60 -34.62 12.35 21.09
N ILE A 61 -34.83 12.40 22.40
CA ILE A 61 -35.55 11.40 23.19
C ILE A 61 -36.28 12.13 24.31
N ARG A 62 -37.51 11.68 24.64
CA ARG A 62 -38.24 12.18 25.78
C ARG A 62 -37.80 11.46 27.05
N ALA A 63 -37.60 12.20 28.15
CA ALA A 63 -37.13 11.64 29.41
C ALA A 63 -38.05 10.53 29.97
N ASN A 64 -39.39 10.71 29.88
CA ASN A 64 -40.36 9.73 30.34
C ASN A 64 -40.31 8.43 29.53
N ASP A 65 -40.16 8.52 28.21
CA ASP A 65 -40.05 7.35 27.33
C ASP A 65 -38.77 6.58 27.61
N PHE A 66 -37.66 7.29 27.83
CA PHE A 66 -36.36 6.70 28.18
C PHE A 66 -36.44 5.93 29.52
N GLU A 67 -36.99 6.52 30.59
CA GLU A 67 -37.08 5.85 31.89
C GLU A 67 -38.07 4.68 31.85
N SER A 68 -39.14 4.76 31.06
CA SER A 68 -40.06 3.63 30.83
C SER A 68 -39.34 2.48 30.09
N GLU A 69 -38.50 2.77 29.13
CA GLU A 69 -37.70 1.77 28.43
C GLU A 69 -36.65 1.13 29.36
N VAL A 70 -35.99 1.91 30.24
CA VAL A 70 -35.06 1.41 31.25
C VAL A 70 -35.75 0.38 32.15
N ARG A 71 -36.96 0.72 32.69
CA ARG A 71 -37.72 -0.21 33.56
C ARG A 71 -38.12 -1.47 32.83
N ARG A 72 -38.62 -1.35 31.59
CA ARG A 72 -38.98 -2.50 30.75
C ARG A 72 -37.79 -3.44 30.50
N LEU A 73 -36.61 -2.90 30.18
CA LEU A 73 -35.41 -3.67 29.97
C LEU A 73 -34.89 -4.31 31.27
N ALA A 74 -35.08 -3.65 32.43
CA ALA A 74 -34.70 -4.18 33.72
C ALA A 74 -35.55 -5.42 34.08
N VAL A 75 -36.86 -5.37 33.83
CA VAL A 75 -37.75 -6.54 34.02
C VAL A 75 -37.36 -7.69 33.09
N LEU A 76 -37.11 -7.40 31.80
CA LEU A 76 -36.62 -8.41 30.86
C LEU A 76 -35.27 -9.03 31.27
N SER A 77 -34.41 -8.26 31.92
CA SER A 77 -33.14 -8.75 32.45
C SER A 77 -33.37 -9.71 33.63
N GLN A 78 -34.35 -9.41 34.51
CA GLN A 78 -34.75 -10.34 35.60
C GLN A 78 -35.31 -11.66 35.06
N ASP A 79 -36.19 -11.59 34.06
CA ASP A 79 -36.75 -12.78 33.42
C ASP A 79 -35.68 -13.70 32.83
N ARG A 80 -34.66 -13.10 32.20
CA ARG A 80 -33.51 -13.86 31.64
C ARG A 80 -32.65 -14.53 32.71
N GLU A 81 -32.56 -13.95 33.89
CA GLU A 81 -31.83 -14.52 35.04
C GLU A 81 -32.67 -15.47 35.86
N GLY A 82 -33.93 -15.74 35.46
CA GLY A 82 -34.85 -16.68 36.14
C GLY A 82 -35.53 -16.11 37.37
N VAL A 83 -35.47 -14.79 37.61
CA VAL A 83 -36.13 -14.11 38.74
C VAL A 83 -37.53 -13.68 38.28
N ARG A 84 -38.56 -14.42 38.76
CA ARG A 84 -39.95 -14.25 38.29
C ARG A 84 -40.74 -13.17 39.01
N ASN A 85 -40.31 -12.78 40.22
CA ASN A 85 -41.01 -11.78 41.01
C ASN A 85 -40.04 -10.73 41.56
N PRO A 86 -39.89 -9.58 40.84
CA PRO A 86 -38.90 -8.57 41.19
C PRO A 86 -39.11 -7.91 42.56
N VAL A 87 -40.34 -7.96 43.12
CA VAL A 87 -40.65 -7.31 44.40
C VAL A 87 -40.40 -8.23 45.60
N GLY A 88 -40.42 -9.57 45.39
CA GLY A 88 -40.28 -10.53 46.47
C GLY A 88 -38.93 -11.29 46.49
N GLU A 89 -38.26 -11.39 45.37
CA GLU A 89 -37.06 -12.23 45.20
C GLU A 89 -35.76 -11.44 45.04
N GLU A 90 -35.82 -10.23 44.51
CA GLU A 90 -34.62 -9.38 44.35
C GLU A 90 -34.58 -8.27 45.40
N PRO A 91 -33.52 -8.17 46.22
CA PRO A 91 -33.35 -7.08 47.17
C PRO A 91 -33.39 -5.70 46.49
N PRO A 92 -33.95 -4.66 47.15
CA PRO A 92 -34.08 -3.31 46.55
C PRO A 92 -32.77 -2.71 46.06
N ASP A 93 -31.69 -2.95 46.76
CA ASP A 93 -30.34 -2.47 46.40
C ASP A 93 -29.82 -3.14 45.11
N ILE A 94 -30.11 -4.43 44.93
CA ILE A 94 -29.74 -5.14 43.69
C ILE A 94 -30.60 -4.66 42.51
N TRP A 95 -31.91 -4.41 42.76
CA TRP A 95 -32.79 -3.83 41.75
C TRP A 95 -32.35 -2.44 41.31
N GLU A 96 -31.95 -1.58 42.25
CA GLU A 96 -31.40 -0.24 41.90
C GLU A 96 -30.10 -0.35 41.14
N LEU A 97 -29.22 -1.27 41.48
CA LEU A 97 -27.99 -1.54 40.77
C LEU A 97 -28.29 -1.99 39.32
N ARG A 98 -29.27 -2.89 39.13
CA ARG A 98 -29.73 -3.35 37.80
C ARG A 98 -30.25 -2.19 36.97
N ILE A 99 -31.14 -1.39 37.53
CA ILE A 99 -31.67 -0.18 36.85
C ILE A 99 -30.57 0.78 36.49
N SER A 100 -29.61 1.04 37.38
CA SER A 100 -28.50 1.92 37.13
C SER A 100 -27.60 1.42 35.99
N ARG A 101 -27.33 0.11 35.97
CA ARG A 101 -26.53 -0.52 34.89
C ARG A 101 -27.24 -0.44 33.54
N ILE A 102 -28.53 -0.77 33.48
CA ILE A 102 -29.33 -0.76 32.25
C ILE A 102 -29.50 0.68 31.76
N ARG A 103 -29.73 1.64 32.66
CA ARG A 103 -29.78 3.08 32.33
C ARG A 103 -28.46 3.53 31.70
N GLY A 104 -27.31 3.10 32.20
CA GLY A 104 -26.01 3.36 31.62
C GLY A 104 -25.88 2.80 30.19
N GLN A 105 -26.21 1.51 30.03
CA GLN A 105 -26.12 0.85 28.71
C GLN A 105 -27.07 1.47 27.68
N LEU A 106 -28.31 1.78 28.08
CA LEU A 106 -29.26 2.45 27.20
C LEU A 106 -28.82 3.86 26.86
N THR A 107 -28.18 4.59 27.78
CA THR A 107 -27.59 5.90 27.51
C THR A 107 -26.54 5.80 26.42
N ASP A 108 -25.58 4.86 26.56
CA ASP A 108 -24.50 4.65 25.62
C ASP A 108 -25.05 4.30 24.22
N LEU A 109 -26.05 3.42 24.16
CA LEU A 109 -26.71 3.02 22.92
C LEU A 109 -27.44 4.21 22.25
N LYS A 110 -28.30 4.90 22.97
CA LYS A 110 -29.08 6.04 22.41
C LYS A 110 -28.16 7.18 21.99
N PHE A 111 -27.10 7.43 22.75
CA PHE A 111 -26.09 8.43 22.38
C PHE A 111 -25.37 8.06 21.07
N SER A 112 -24.98 6.81 20.91
CA SER A 112 -24.34 6.32 19.67
C SER A 112 -25.24 6.44 18.43
N GLN A 113 -26.55 6.34 18.63
CA GLN A 113 -27.55 6.44 17.56
C GLN A 113 -27.79 7.88 17.08
N HIS A 114 -27.73 8.84 17.99
CA HIS A 114 -28.21 10.20 17.73
C HIS A 114 -27.12 11.27 17.72
N LEU A 115 -25.98 11.04 18.40
CA LEU A 115 -24.93 12.04 18.57
C LEU A 115 -23.55 11.51 18.13
N THR A 116 -22.68 12.46 17.82
CA THR A 116 -21.30 12.16 17.41
C THR A 116 -20.34 12.06 18.59
N LEU A 117 -19.18 11.49 18.39
CA LEU A 117 -18.14 11.39 19.42
C LEU A 117 -17.62 12.76 19.86
N ASP A 118 -17.60 13.78 18.97
CA ASP A 118 -17.18 15.14 19.32
C ASP A 118 -18.05 15.75 20.43
N VAL A 119 -19.35 15.40 20.45
CA VAL A 119 -20.26 15.82 21.52
C VAL A 119 -19.92 15.14 22.84
N LEU A 120 -19.53 13.84 22.80
CA LEU A 120 -19.08 13.12 23.99
C LEU A 120 -17.77 13.71 24.54
N GLU A 121 -16.82 14.01 23.68
CA GLU A 121 -15.55 14.62 24.05
C GLU A 121 -15.75 15.99 24.71
N ARG A 122 -16.66 16.80 24.16
CA ARG A 122 -17.07 18.07 24.78
C ARG A 122 -17.64 17.85 26.18
N ILE A 123 -18.55 16.88 26.35
CA ILE A 123 -19.17 16.56 27.65
C ILE A 123 -18.09 16.10 28.64
N ILE A 124 -17.16 15.23 28.23
CA ILE A 124 -16.05 14.79 29.07
C ILE A 124 -15.21 16.01 29.48
N GLY A 125 -14.88 16.89 28.53
CA GLY A 125 -14.16 18.12 28.78
C GLY A 125 -14.84 19.03 29.81
N GLU A 126 -16.14 19.22 29.70
CA GLU A 126 -16.95 20.00 30.64
C GLU A 126 -16.94 19.39 32.05
N VAL A 127 -17.15 18.08 32.17
CA VAL A 127 -17.14 17.34 33.47
C VAL A 127 -15.76 17.39 34.14
N LEU A 128 -14.68 17.39 33.37
CA LEU A 128 -13.32 17.49 33.88
C LEU A 128 -12.96 18.93 34.29
N SER A 129 -13.34 19.92 33.48
CA SER A 129 -13.07 21.36 33.75
C SER A 129 -13.82 21.84 34.99
N GLU A 130 -15.03 21.34 35.29
CA GLU A 130 -15.74 21.62 36.55
C GLU A 130 -14.94 21.21 37.81
N ARG A 131 -13.93 20.34 37.66
CA ARG A 131 -13.06 19.89 38.75
C ARG A 131 -11.68 20.52 38.73
N GLY A 132 -11.46 21.52 37.87
CA GLY A 132 -10.16 22.19 37.75
C GLY A 132 -9.07 21.32 37.07
N ILE A 133 -9.46 20.28 36.38
CA ILE A 133 -8.54 19.42 35.66
C ILE A 133 -8.25 20.07 34.31
N ASP A 134 -6.99 20.25 33.98
CA ASP A 134 -6.55 20.69 32.67
C ASP A 134 -6.85 19.61 31.62
N VAL A 135 -7.83 19.89 30.77
CA VAL A 135 -8.30 18.97 29.71
C VAL A 135 -7.18 18.69 28.68
N VAL A 136 -6.36 19.70 28.40
CA VAL A 136 -5.21 19.56 27.49
C VAL A 136 -4.17 18.66 28.13
N GLY A 137 -3.83 18.87 29.39
CA GLY A 137 -2.90 18.01 30.15
C GLY A 137 -3.41 16.57 30.25
N LEU A 138 -4.73 16.36 30.41
CA LEU A 138 -5.31 15.04 30.45
C LEU A 138 -5.28 14.34 29.08
N MET A 139 -5.60 15.05 27.99
CA MET A 139 -5.46 14.51 26.63
C MET A 139 -4.02 14.12 26.34
N LEU A 140 -3.06 14.94 26.77
CA LEU A 140 -1.64 14.65 26.62
C LEU A 140 -1.15 13.49 27.48
N SER A 141 -1.90 13.11 28.54
CA SER A 141 -1.60 11.98 29.41
C SER A 141 -2.20 10.64 28.99
N LEU A 142 -3.08 10.61 27.95
CA LEU A 142 -3.68 9.39 27.44
C LEU A 142 -2.61 8.39 27.01
N ASN A 143 -2.73 7.13 27.44
CA ASN A 143 -1.84 6.07 26.98
C ASN A 143 -2.22 5.66 25.55
N PRO A 144 -1.36 5.89 24.53
CA PRO A 144 -1.67 5.60 23.14
C PRO A 144 -1.87 4.11 22.84
N GLU A 145 -1.36 3.20 23.71
CA GLU A 145 -1.53 1.75 23.55
C GLU A 145 -2.95 1.28 23.86
N THR A 146 -3.67 1.99 24.70
CA THR A 146 -4.99 1.59 25.21
C THR A 146 -6.11 2.53 24.81
N ALA A 147 -5.77 3.73 24.35
CA ALA A 147 -6.74 4.71 23.91
C ALA A 147 -7.34 4.35 22.54
N PRO A 148 -8.62 4.71 22.29
CA PRO A 148 -9.19 4.63 20.95
C PRO A 148 -8.36 5.36 19.92
N LEU A 149 -8.26 4.79 18.72
CA LEU A 149 -7.37 5.29 17.65
C LEU A 149 -7.65 6.75 17.29
N ASP A 150 -8.91 7.18 17.33
CA ASP A 150 -9.30 8.56 17.04
C ASP A 150 -8.71 9.54 18.05
N LEU A 151 -8.75 9.21 19.34
CA LEU A 151 -8.12 10.02 20.40
C LEU A 151 -6.60 10.03 20.31
N VAL A 152 -6.00 8.91 19.91
CA VAL A 152 -4.55 8.85 19.68
C VAL A 152 -4.14 9.81 18.56
N PHE A 153 -4.95 9.88 17.49
CA PHE A 153 -4.73 10.87 16.43
C PHE A 153 -4.92 12.31 16.90
N GLU A 154 -5.99 12.61 17.65
CA GLU A 154 -6.24 13.94 18.18
C GLU A 154 -5.11 14.40 19.12
N GLN A 155 -4.66 13.52 20.02
CA GLN A 155 -3.50 13.78 20.89
C GLN A 155 -2.25 14.11 20.05
N ALA A 156 -1.93 13.27 19.07
CA ALA A 156 -0.75 13.44 18.23
C ALA A 156 -0.82 14.74 17.40
N MET A 157 -1.98 15.03 16.79
CA MET A 157 -2.19 16.27 16.04
C MET A 157 -2.11 17.52 16.92
N THR A 158 -2.58 17.42 18.16
CA THR A 158 -2.48 18.50 19.13
C THR A 158 -1.02 18.79 19.45
N ILE A 159 -0.22 17.77 19.76
CA ILE A 159 1.22 17.92 20.04
C ILE A 159 1.96 18.46 18.80
N GLU A 160 1.68 17.94 17.61
CA GLU A 160 2.37 18.34 16.36
C GLU A 160 2.11 19.82 16.01
N ARG A 161 0.99 20.39 16.45
CA ARG A 161 0.60 21.80 16.23
C ARG A 161 1.13 22.76 17.30
N LEU A 162 1.69 22.27 18.38
CA LEU A 162 2.28 23.14 19.41
C LEU A 162 3.48 23.93 18.84
N PRO A 163 3.75 25.13 19.35
CA PRO A 163 4.99 25.85 19.09
C PRO A 163 6.21 24.96 19.41
N GLU A 164 7.32 25.19 18.73
CA GLU A 164 8.50 24.31 18.81
C GLU A 164 9.02 24.14 20.26
N GLU A 165 9.03 25.21 21.03
CA GLU A 165 9.46 25.19 22.44
C GLU A 165 8.54 24.32 23.32
N GLU A 166 7.23 24.41 23.14
CA GLU A 166 6.28 23.60 23.88
C GLU A 166 6.26 22.15 23.38
N ARG A 167 6.40 21.95 22.06
CA ARG A 167 6.44 20.63 21.43
C ARG A 167 7.63 19.81 21.91
N ALA A 168 8.77 20.45 22.16
CA ALA A 168 9.97 19.80 22.69
C ALA A 168 9.71 19.07 24.02
N LEU A 169 8.79 19.57 24.85
CA LEU A 169 8.39 18.91 26.10
C LEU A 169 7.63 17.59 25.89
N TYR A 170 6.99 17.45 24.74
CA TYR A 170 6.15 16.29 24.39
C TYR A 170 6.73 15.43 23.27
N GLU A 171 7.98 15.68 22.85
CA GLU A 171 8.59 14.98 21.73
C GLU A 171 8.63 13.45 21.94
N ALA A 172 8.99 13.01 23.16
CA ALA A 172 9.00 11.58 23.49
C ALA A 172 7.60 10.95 23.35
N ARG A 173 6.56 11.67 23.77
CA ARG A 173 5.16 11.24 23.65
C ARG A 173 4.72 11.20 22.18
N LEU A 174 5.11 12.19 21.39
CA LEU A 174 4.82 12.22 19.97
C LEU A 174 5.46 11.03 19.24
N GLN A 175 6.72 10.71 19.58
CA GLN A 175 7.41 9.55 19.02
C GLN A 175 6.74 8.23 19.43
N GLU A 176 6.37 8.06 20.69
CA GLU A 176 5.60 6.91 21.16
C GLU A 176 4.28 6.76 20.39
N THR A 177 3.54 7.84 20.25
CA THR A 177 2.27 7.88 19.53
C THR A 177 2.45 7.54 18.05
N LYS A 178 3.49 8.09 17.39
CA LYS A 178 3.82 7.73 16.01
C LYS A 178 4.09 6.22 15.85
N VAL A 179 4.85 5.64 16.77
CA VAL A 179 5.14 4.19 16.75
C VAL A 179 3.85 3.37 16.86
N VAL A 180 2.94 3.72 17.77
CA VAL A 180 1.64 3.05 17.93
C VAL A 180 0.81 3.17 16.66
N LEU A 181 0.71 4.37 16.07
CA LEU A 181 -0.04 4.61 14.84
C LEU A 181 0.53 3.83 13.66
N ILE A 182 1.86 3.84 13.47
CA ILE A 182 2.54 3.09 12.40
C ILE A 182 2.29 1.59 12.58
N ARG A 183 2.44 1.06 13.80
CA ARG A 183 2.23 -0.35 14.13
C ARG A 183 0.79 -0.78 13.88
N THR A 184 -0.18 0.07 14.19
CA THR A 184 -1.61 -0.23 14.04
C THR A 184 -2.07 -0.16 12.60
N LEU A 185 -1.59 0.83 11.83
CA LEU A 185 -2.09 1.10 10.48
C LEU A 185 -1.26 0.43 9.37
N ILE A 186 0.05 0.32 9.56
CA ILE A 186 0.98 0.02 8.47
C ILE A 186 1.64 -1.34 8.67
N SER A 187 2.54 -1.46 9.65
CA SER A 187 3.38 -2.66 9.87
C SER A 187 3.87 -2.73 11.31
N ASP A 188 3.96 -3.95 11.86
CA ASP A 188 4.53 -4.24 13.18
C ASP A 188 6.03 -4.59 13.16
N GLN A 189 6.65 -4.53 11.99
CA GLN A 189 8.06 -4.84 11.83
C GLN A 189 8.94 -3.73 12.41
N LEU A 190 9.74 -4.06 13.41
CA LEU A 190 10.56 -3.09 14.14
C LEU A 190 11.54 -2.34 13.24
N ARG A 191 12.16 -2.99 12.25
CA ARG A 191 13.07 -2.33 11.30
C ARG A 191 12.33 -1.27 10.50
N TYR A 192 11.14 -1.60 9.97
CA TYR A 192 10.31 -0.65 9.26
C TYR A 192 9.91 0.53 10.16
N ILE A 193 9.39 0.25 11.37
CA ILE A 193 8.95 1.27 12.33
C ILE A 193 10.11 2.23 12.66
N ASN A 194 11.31 1.71 12.87
CA ASN A 194 12.48 2.52 13.22
C ASN A 194 12.88 3.52 12.12
N VAL A 195 12.71 3.15 10.86
CA VAL A 195 12.90 4.07 9.74
C VAL A 195 11.69 5.00 9.61
N ALA A 196 10.48 4.45 9.55
CA ALA A 196 9.24 5.16 9.24
C ALA A 196 8.91 6.29 10.24
N LYS A 197 9.15 6.09 11.55
CA LYS A 197 8.90 7.10 12.59
C LYS A 197 9.71 8.40 12.40
N ARG A 198 10.86 8.32 11.71
CA ARG A 198 11.70 9.49 11.41
C ARG A 198 11.12 10.34 10.26
N TRP A 199 10.36 9.72 9.36
CA TRP A 199 9.91 10.35 8.13
C TRP A 199 8.42 10.72 8.11
N PHE A 200 7.53 9.88 8.66
CA PHE A 200 6.10 10.19 8.67
C PHE A 200 5.74 11.28 9.67
N THR A 201 4.88 12.19 9.23
CA THR A 201 4.14 13.13 10.08
C THR A 201 2.80 12.50 10.49
N ILE A 202 2.15 13.07 11.51
CA ILE A 202 0.79 12.65 11.91
C ILE A 202 -0.21 12.90 10.77
N SER A 203 -0.01 13.95 9.99
CA SER A 203 -0.83 14.25 8.82
C SER A 203 -0.74 13.14 7.75
N ASP A 204 0.47 12.58 7.51
CA ASP A 204 0.64 11.46 6.60
C ASP A 204 -0.12 10.22 7.08
N LEU A 205 0.02 9.87 8.36
CA LEU A 205 -0.67 8.74 8.98
C LEU A 205 -2.20 8.90 8.93
N ASN A 206 -2.70 10.12 9.12
CA ASN A 206 -4.12 10.41 9.01
C ASN A 206 -4.63 10.29 7.57
N ARG A 207 -3.82 10.70 6.58
CA ARG A 207 -4.13 10.47 5.15
C ARG A 207 -4.21 8.98 4.85
N ILE A 208 -3.27 8.16 5.31
CA ILE A 208 -3.31 6.70 5.17
C ILE A 208 -4.59 6.14 5.78
N ARG A 209 -4.97 6.56 6.99
CA ARG A 209 -6.22 6.15 7.65
C ARG A 209 -7.45 6.43 6.81
N ARG A 210 -7.53 7.60 6.18
CA ARG A 210 -8.68 8.00 5.33
C ARG A 210 -8.80 7.16 4.07
N HIS A 211 -7.69 6.75 3.45
CA HIS A 211 -7.67 5.92 2.25
C HIS A 211 -7.74 4.42 2.54
N LYS A 212 -7.76 4.03 3.83
CA LYS A 212 -7.83 2.64 4.25
C LYS A 212 -9.29 2.17 4.42
N ILE A 213 -9.64 1.08 3.75
CA ILE A 213 -10.94 0.41 3.80
C ILE A 213 -10.85 -0.77 4.78
N GLY A 214 -11.71 -0.78 5.80
CA GLY A 214 -11.80 -1.84 6.79
C GLY A 214 -10.65 -1.88 7.80
N PRO A 215 -10.71 -2.81 8.77
CA PRO A 215 -9.73 -2.97 9.83
C PRO A 215 -8.43 -3.64 9.36
N GLY A 216 -7.41 -3.62 10.23
CA GLY A 216 -6.09 -4.23 9.98
C GLY A 216 -5.07 -3.29 9.35
N LYS A 217 -3.91 -3.83 8.99
CA LYS A 217 -2.76 -3.11 8.43
C LYS A 217 -2.81 -3.04 6.91
N ILE A 218 -2.09 -2.08 6.31
CA ILE A 218 -2.05 -1.92 4.85
C ILE A 218 -1.02 -2.82 4.14
N GLY A 219 -0.13 -3.47 4.90
CA GLY A 219 0.83 -4.45 4.39
C GLY A 219 2.11 -3.86 3.80
N GLY A 220 3.02 -4.76 3.38
CA GLY A 220 4.41 -4.43 3.06
C GLY A 220 4.58 -3.59 1.79
N LYS A 221 3.96 -3.95 0.67
CA LYS A 221 4.08 -3.18 -0.58
C LYS A 221 3.60 -1.73 -0.40
N ALA A 222 2.42 -1.55 0.22
CA ALA A 222 1.90 -0.23 0.51
C ALA A 222 2.83 0.54 1.46
N ALA A 223 3.33 -0.13 2.49
CA ALA A 223 4.26 0.44 3.46
C ALA A 223 5.55 0.95 2.79
N GLY A 224 6.18 0.12 1.96
CA GLY A 224 7.42 0.47 1.26
C GLY A 224 7.25 1.63 0.28
N MET A 225 6.18 1.63 -0.51
CA MET A 225 5.85 2.72 -1.43
C MET A 225 5.67 4.06 -0.69
N LEU A 226 4.85 4.07 0.36
CA LEU A 226 4.54 5.29 1.12
C LEU A 226 5.78 5.86 1.81
N LEU A 227 6.62 5.00 2.37
CA LEU A 227 7.87 5.41 3.01
C LEU A 227 8.86 5.98 2.01
N ALA A 228 9.05 5.31 0.86
CA ALA A 228 9.93 5.81 -0.20
C ALA A 228 9.49 7.18 -0.71
N HIS A 229 8.20 7.34 -0.99
CA HIS A 229 7.66 8.64 -1.38
C HIS A 229 7.92 9.72 -0.33
N ARG A 230 7.71 9.40 0.95
CA ARG A 230 7.91 10.37 2.03
C ARG A 230 9.37 10.79 2.17
N ILE A 231 10.30 9.84 2.08
CA ILE A 231 11.74 10.11 2.08
C ILE A 231 12.11 11.06 0.94
N LEU A 232 11.69 10.73 -0.29
CA LEU A 232 12.03 11.50 -1.48
C LEU A 232 11.40 12.90 -1.49
N SER A 233 10.19 13.05 -0.95
CA SER A 233 9.51 14.35 -0.84
C SER A 233 10.14 15.31 0.16
N GLN A 234 11.00 14.82 1.06
CA GLN A 234 11.74 15.64 2.02
C GLN A 234 13.19 15.91 1.59
N SER A 235 13.69 15.23 0.56
CA SER A 235 15.02 15.49 0.00
C SER A 235 15.00 16.81 -0.75
N SER A 236 15.78 17.80 -0.29
CA SER A 236 15.76 19.19 -0.76
C SER A 236 15.96 19.34 -2.28
N ASP A 237 16.75 18.45 -2.87
CA ASP A 237 17.11 18.51 -4.28
C ASP A 237 16.04 17.86 -5.18
N LEU A 238 15.31 16.85 -4.68
CA LEU A 238 14.25 16.14 -5.40
C LEU A 238 12.86 16.76 -5.18
N ALA A 239 12.63 17.41 -4.03
CA ALA A 239 11.33 17.99 -3.66
C ALA A 239 10.96 19.25 -4.46
N GLN A 240 11.94 19.98 -5.00
CA GLN A 240 11.72 21.19 -5.78
C GLN A 240 11.40 20.90 -7.25
N ASP A 241 11.69 19.70 -7.71
CA ASP A 241 11.49 19.28 -9.08
C ASP A 241 10.14 18.54 -9.22
N ALA A 242 9.28 19.01 -10.12
CA ALA A 242 7.97 18.39 -10.45
C ALA A 242 8.09 16.96 -11.06
N TYR A 243 9.23 16.30 -10.87
CA TYR A 243 9.56 15.03 -11.52
C TYR A 243 9.13 13.78 -10.75
N LEU A 244 8.74 13.92 -9.47
CA LEU A 244 8.40 12.78 -8.66
C LEU A 244 6.90 12.77 -8.35
N VAL A 245 6.19 11.78 -8.87
CA VAL A 245 4.75 11.61 -8.65
C VAL A 245 4.48 10.35 -7.84
N THR A 246 3.44 10.40 -7.03
CA THR A 246 2.89 9.23 -6.33
C THR A 246 1.54 8.89 -6.93
N PRO A 247 1.29 7.62 -7.28
CA PRO A 247 -0.02 7.22 -7.76
C PRO A 247 -1.07 7.36 -6.66
N GLU A 248 -2.27 7.77 -7.04
CA GLU A 248 -3.41 7.73 -6.13
C GLU A 248 -3.61 6.28 -5.69
N SER A 249 -3.66 6.08 -4.37
CA SER A 249 -3.60 4.75 -3.78
C SER A 249 -4.60 4.60 -2.65
N PHE A 250 -5.27 3.44 -2.61
CA PHE A 250 -6.22 3.03 -1.58
C PHE A 250 -5.80 1.67 -1.03
N PHE A 251 -6.22 1.37 0.18
CA PHE A 251 -5.77 0.20 0.90
C PHE A 251 -6.96 -0.57 1.46
N ILE A 252 -6.99 -1.89 1.30
CA ILE A 252 -7.90 -2.74 2.06
C ILE A 252 -7.07 -3.36 3.20
N GLY A 253 -7.53 -3.12 4.44
CA GLY A 253 -6.83 -3.60 5.63
C GLY A 253 -6.80 -5.13 5.72
N SER A 254 -5.74 -5.66 6.30
CA SER A 254 -5.45 -7.11 6.38
C SER A 254 -6.55 -7.94 7.06
N ASP A 255 -7.31 -7.35 7.98
CA ASP A 255 -8.34 -8.09 8.72
C ASP A 255 -9.64 -8.26 7.92
N VAL A 256 -9.80 -7.51 6.81
CA VAL A 256 -10.90 -7.74 5.84
C VAL A 256 -10.80 -9.13 5.22
N PHE A 257 -9.58 -9.64 5.02
CA PHE A 257 -9.32 -10.99 4.53
C PHE A 257 -10.01 -12.06 5.38
N TYR A 258 -9.84 -11.99 6.71
CA TYR A 258 -10.50 -12.95 7.62
C TYR A 258 -12.01 -12.83 7.62
N THR A 259 -12.52 -11.62 7.58
CA THR A 259 -13.96 -11.39 7.49
C THR A 259 -14.51 -12.00 6.20
N PHE A 260 -13.81 -11.82 5.09
CA PHE A 260 -14.16 -12.43 3.80
C PHE A 260 -14.15 -13.96 3.87
N MET A 261 -13.09 -14.57 4.42
CA MET A 261 -12.99 -16.01 4.62
C MET A 261 -14.13 -16.55 5.48
N SER A 262 -14.51 -15.82 6.54
CA SER A 262 -15.54 -16.22 7.49
C SER A 262 -16.94 -16.25 6.88
N ILE A 263 -17.34 -15.15 6.21
CA ILE A 263 -18.72 -15.06 5.67
C ILE A 263 -18.95 -16.00 4.48
N ASN A 264 -17.88 -16.40 3.80
CA ASN A 264 -17.94 -17.31 2.65
C ASN A 264 -17.58 -18.77 3.01
N ASN A 265 -17.43 -19.10 4.30
CA ASN A 265 -17.06 -20.45 4.77
C ASN A 265 -15.78 -21.03 4.17
N LEU A 266 -14.77 -20.19 3.87
CA LEU A 266 -13.54 -20.57 3.17
C LEU A 266 -12.42 -21.06 4.09
N PHE A 267 -12.62 -21.04 5.43
CA PHE A 267 -11.59 -21.47 6.39
C PHE A 267 -11.16 -22.92 6.27
N HIS A 268 -11.99 -23.78 5.71
CA HIS A 268 -11.63 -25.18 5.47
C HIS A 268 -10.44 -25.34 4.54
N TRP A 269 -10.16 -24.35 3.66
CA TRP A 269 -8.99 -24.34 2.80
C TRP A 269 -7.67 -24.04 3.51
N ASN A 270 -7.68 -23.64 4.78
CA ASN A 270 -6.44 -23.37 5.54
C ASN A 270 -5.59 -24.63 5.76
N ASP A 271 -6.14 -25.82 5.59
CA ASP A 271 -5.41 -27.08 5.65
C ASP A 271 -4.46 -27.30 4.46
N GLN A 272 -4.63 -26.54 3.36
CA GLN A 272 -3.79 -26.63 2.17
C GLN A 272 -2.30 -26.55 2.50
N LYS A 273 -1.92 -25.71 3.46
CA LYS A 273 -0.52 -25.55 3.88
C LYS A 273 0.13 -26.82 4.40
N TYR A 274 -0.66 -27.84 4.77
CA TYR A 274 -0.17 -29.14 5.27
C TYR A 274 -0.23 -30.27 4.22
N LYS A 275 -0.91 -30.07 3.09
CA LYS A 275 -1.03 -31.04 2.01
C LYS A 275 0.27 -31.20 1.23
N ASN A 276 0.38 -32.27 0.46
CA ASN A 276 1.47 -32.43 -0.50
C ASN A 276 1.27 -31.56 -1.74
N GLU A 277 2.31 -31.39 -2.55
CA GLU A 277 2.29 -30.50 -3.71
C GLU A 277 1.24 -30.91 -4.75
N THR A 278 1.06 -32.21 -4.99
CA THR A 278 0.12 -32.74 -5.96
C THR A 278 -1.32 -32.40 -5.59
N GLU A 279 -1.66 -32.59 -4.31
CA GLU A 279 -2.98 -32.23 -3.77
C GLU A 279 -3.22 -30.72 -3.82
N MET A 280 -2.24 -29.90 -3.42
CA MET A 280 -2.33 -28.44 -3.49
C MET A 280 -2.63 -27.97 -4.92
N ARG A 281 -1.92 -28.55 -5.92
CA ARG A 281 -2.10 -28.18 -7.34
C ARG A 281 -3.46 -28.62 -7.89
N ALA A 282 -3.96 -29.77 -7.43
CA ALA A 282 -5.27 -30.28 -7.83
C ALA A 282 -6.42 -29.43 -7.26
N ASP A 283 -6.29 -28.97 -6.02
CA ASP A 283 -7.33 -28.20 -5.33
C ASP A 283 -7.35 -26.71 -5.75
N TYR A 284 -6.21 -26.14 -6.15
CA TYR A 284 -6.07 -24.70 -6.34
C TYR A 284 -7.07 -24.07 -7.34
N PRO A 285 -7.39 -24.68 -8.49
CA PRO A 285 -8.42 -24.13 -9.39
C PRO A 285 -9.78 -23.98 -8.73
N ARG A 286 -10.18 -24.93 -7.88
CA ARG A 286 -11.42 -24.89 -7.12
C ARG A 286 -11.38 -23.80 -6.03
N ILE A 287 -10.25 -23.66 -5.32
CA ILE A 287 -10.05 -22.58 -4.37
C ILE A 287 -10.25 -21.22 -5.03
N VAL A 288 -9.60 -20.98 -6.18
CA VAL A 288 -9.75 -19.71 -6.93
C VAL A 288 -11.21 -19.46 -7.27
N GLN A 289 -11.94 -20.48 -7.74
CA GLN A 289 -13.34 -20.35 -8.11
C GLN A 289 -14.23 -19.99 -6.90
N GLU A 290 -14.09 -20.69 -5.79
CA GLU A 290 -14.88 -20.43 -4.57
C GLU A 290 -14.59 -19.04 -3.99
N PHE A 291 -13.34 -18.56 -4.06
CA PHE A 291 -13.00 -17.20 -3.65
C PHE A 291 -13.63 -16.14 -4.58
N ILE A 292 -13.56 -16.33 -5.90
CA ILE A 292 -14.11 -15.38 -6.88
C ILE A 292 -15.65 -15.29 -6.77
N GLU A 293 -16.31 -16.35 -6.37
CA GLU A 293 -17.76 -16.41 -6.13
C GLU A 293 -18.15 -15.82 -4.76
N GLY A 294 -17.17 -15.56 -3.88
CA GLY A 294 -17.40 -15.03 -2.54
C GLY A 294 -17.89 -13.59 -2.54
N GLU A 295 -18.71 -13.27 -1.56
CA GLU A 295 -19.29 -11.93 -1.35
C GLU A 295 -18.51 -11.13 -0.30
N PHE A 296 -18.43 -9.82 -0.49
CA PHE A 296 -17.90 -8.90 0.51
C PHE A 296 -19.03 -8.38 1.41
N ARG A 297 -18.69 -8.03 2.66
CA ARG A 297 -19.63 -7.33 3.53
C ARG A 297 -20.15 -6.05 2.84
N PRO A 298 -21.42 -5.69 3.04
CA PRO A 298 -22.03 -4.53 2.38
C PRO A 298 -21.28 -3.21 2.64
N ASP A 299 -20.74 -3.01 3.84
CA ASP A 299 -19.96 -1.81 4.19
C ASP A 299 -18.63 -1.73 3.44
N ILE A 300 -17.97 -2.85 3.17
CA ILE A 300 -16.76 -2.92 2.36
C ILE A 300 -17.09 -2.68 0.90
N ALA A 301 -18.14 -3.34 0.37
CA ALA A 301 -18.59 -3.16 -1.01
C ALA A 301 -18.96 -1.69 -1.30
N GLN A 302 -19.69 -1.04 -0.41
CA GLN A 302 -20.06 0.38 -0.52
C GLN A 302 -18.82 1.30 -0.56
N ARG A 303 -17.79 0.99 0.24
CA ARG A 303 -16.54 1.75 0.23
C ARG A 303 -15.75 1.55 -1.05
N LEU A 304 -15.75 0.34 -1.62
CA LEU A 304 -15.14 0.06 -2.92
C LEU A 304 -15.88 0.79 -4.06
N GLU A 305 -17.20 0.85 -3.99
CA GLU A 305 -18.01 1.62 -4.94
C GLU A 305 -17.71 3.13 -4.85
N ALA A 306 -17.60 3.68 -3.65
CA ALA A 306 -17.21 5.08 -3.44
C ALA A 306 -15.80 5.37 -3.97
N LEU A 307 -14.84 4.44 -3.80
CA LEU A 307 -13.51 4.52 -4.39
C LEU A 307 -13.59 4.62 -5.92
N LEU A 308 -14.37 3.74 -6.57
CA LEU A 308 -14.56 3.78 -8.02
C LEU A 308 -15.18 5.10 -8.48
N GLY A 309 -16.11 5.65 -7.71
CA GLY A 309 -16.67 6.98 -7.96
C GLY A 309 -15.62 8.10 -7.91
N THR A 310 -14.62 7.95 -7.01
CA THR A 310 -13.51 8.90 -6.87
C THR A 310 -12.55 8.84 -8.05
N VAL A 311 -12.11 7.65 -8.43
CA VAL A 311 -11.11 7.47 -9.51
C VAL A 311 -11.72 7.60 -10.90
N GLY A 312 -13.04 7.57 -11.02
CA GLY A 312 -13.75 7.71 -12.29
C GLY A 312 -13.44 6.54 -13.24
N ARG A 313 -13.01 6.86 -14.46
CA ARG A 313 -12.65 5.88 -15.50
C ARG A 313 -11.15 5.60 -15.59
N GLN A 314 -10.37 6.02 -14.61
CA GLN A 314 -8.94 5.73 -14.63
C GLN A 314 -8.68 4.23 -14.43
N PRO A 315 -7.83 3.60 -15.24
CA PRO A 315 -7.42 2.22 -15.03
C PRO A 315 -6.76 2.02 -13.67
N LEU A 316 -6.99 0.85 -13.07
CA LEU A 316 -6.49 0.49 -11.75
C LEU A 316 -5.59 -0.75 -11.83
N ILE A 317 -4.69 -0.85 -10.90
CA ILE A 317 -4.00 -2.10 -10.56
C ILE A 317 -4.33 -2.47 -9.12
N VAL A 318 -4.78 -3.71 -8.92
CA VAL A 318 -5.03 -4.31 -7.61
C VAL A 318 -3.87 -5.23 -7.30
N ARG A 319 -3.19 -5.00 -6.19
CA ARG A 319 -1.95 -5.69 -5.82
C ARG A 319 -2.06 -6.31 -4.43
N SER A 320 -1.49 -7.49 -4.27
CA SER A 320 -1.22 -8.04 -2.94
C SER A 320 -0.33 -7.09 -2.14
N SER A 321 -0.59 -6.98 -0.85
CA SER A 321 0.23 -6.21 0.10
C SER A 321 0.33 -6.96 1.42
N SER A 322 0.85 -8.19 1.37
CA SER A 322 1.08 -9.02 2.54
C SER A 322 2.12 -8.42 3.48
N LEU A 323 1.99 -8.70 4.78
CA LEU A 323 3.02 -8.32 5.75
C LEU A 323 4.35 -9.07 5.54
N LEU A 324 4.35 -10.20 4.80
CA LEU A 324 5.55 -10.92 4.40
C LEU A 324 6.22 -10.34 3.14
N GLU A 325 5.48 -9.57 2.35
CA GLU A 325 6.03 -8.91 1.16
C GLU A 325 6.81 -7.66 1.57
N ASP A 326 7.86 -7.39 0.81
CA ASP A 326 8.70 -6.18 0.94
C ASP A 326 9.29 -5.96 2.35
N ASN A 327 9.57 -7.07 3.03
CA ASN A 327 10.09 -7.10 4.38
C ASN A 327 11.63 -7.13 4.38
N PHE A 328 12.25 -6.57 5.43
CA PHE A 328 13.71 -6.58 5.68
C PHE A 328 14.35 -7.97 5.83
N GLY A 329 13.60 -9.05 5.82
CA GLY A 329 14.13 -10.40 6.04
C GLY A 329 13.69 -11.47 5.04
N THR A 330 12.63 -11.24 4.28
CA THR A 330 12.05 -12.24 3.37
C THR A 330 11.62 -11.61 2.07
N ALA A 331 11.95 -12.22 0.94
CA ALA A 331 11.53 -11.78 -0.38
C ALA A 331 10.38 -12.67 -0.88
N PHE A 332 9.14 -12.19 -0.74
CA PHE A 332 7.95 -12.84 -1.31
C PHE A 332 7.59 -12.31 -2.71
N ALA A 333 8.50 -11.61 -3.36
CA ALA A 333 8.27 -11.05 -4.70
C ALA A 333 7.80 -12.11 -5.71
N GLY A 334 6.76 -11.77 -6.47
CA GLY A 334 6.21 -12.64 -7.52
C GLY A 334 5.54 -13.92 -7.01
N LYS A 335 5.18 -14.00 -5.70
CA LYS A 335 4.50 -15.17 -5.12
C LYS A 335 2.98 -15.00 -5.08
N TYR A 336 2.52 -13.77 -5.02
CA TYR A 336 1.10 -13.41 -5.03
C TYR A 336 0.74 -12.66 -6.31
N GLU A 337 -0.55 -12.60 -6.60
CA GLU A 337 -1.06 -12.04 -7.84
C GLU A 337 -1.22 -10.51 -7.79
N SER A 338 -1.20 -9.91 -8.98
CA SER A 338 -1.63 -8.53 -9.24
C SER A 338 -2.55 -8.53 -10.46
N VAL A 339 -3.59 -7.71 -10.44
CA VAL A 339 -4.63 -7.68 -11.49
C VAL A 339 -4.80 -6.25 -11.99
N PHE A 340 -4.66 -6.05 -13.30
CA PHE A 340 -5.01 -4.79 -13.95
C PHE A 340 -6.50 -4.76 -14.27
N LEU A 341 -7.14 -3.64 -13.93
CA LEU A 341 -8.54 -3.36 -14.22
C LEU A 341 -8.63 -2.12 -15.11
N PRO A 342 -9.09 -2.24 -16.34
CA PRO A 342 -9.27 -1.10 -17.23
C PRO A 342 -10.32 -0.09 -16.76
N ASN A 343 -11.32 -0.54 -16.00
CA ASN A 343 -12.32 0.29 -15.34
C ASN A 343 -13.17 1.13 -16.32
N GLN A 344 -13.51 0.58 -17.48
CA GLN A 344 -14.28 1.28 -18.54
C GLN A 344 -15.76 0.89 -18.59
N GLY A 345 -16.19 -0.10 -17.82
CA GLY A 345 -17.58 -0.56 -17.75
C GLY A 345 -18.52 0.39 -16.99
N SER A 346 -19.74 -0.06 -16.75
CA SER A 346 -20.68 0.57 -15.83
C SER A 346 -20.17 0.48 -14.38
N SER A 347 -20.70 1.31 -13.48
CA SER A 347 -20.33 1.27 -12.04
C SER A 347 -20.50 -0.11 -11.43
N HIS A 348 -21.57 -0.83 -11.80
CA HIS A 348 -21.83 -2.18 -11.31
C HIS A 348 -20.81 -3.20 -11.85
N GLU A 349 -20.49 -3.15 -13.15
CA GLU A 349 -19.49 -4.03 -13.77
C GLU A 349 -18.10 -3.78 -13.19
N ASN A 350 -17.71 -2.51 -13.05
CA ASN A 350 -16.42 -2.13 -12.48
C ASN A 350 -16.30 -2.57 -11.00
N LEU A 351 -17.36 -2.46 -10.20
CA LEU A 351 -17.39 -2.95 -8.83
C LEU A 351 -17.24 -4.48 -8.77
N LYS A 352 -17.95 -5.19 -9.65
CA LYS A 352 -17.87 -6.64 -9.75
C LYS A 352 -16.46 -7.11 -10.15
N GLU A 353 -15.83 -6.45 -11.11
CA GLU A 353 -14.46 -6.79 -11.50
C GLU A 353 -13.44 -6.44 -10.39
N LEU A 354 -13.63 -5.33 -9.69
CA LEU A 354 -12.78 -4.96 -8.55
C LEU A 354 -12.90 -5.98 -7.41
N THR A 355 -14.11 -6.37 -7.03
CA THR A 355 -14.32 -7.38 -5.96
C THR A 355 -13.76 -8.74 -6.35
N ARG A 356 -13.92 -9.16 -7.61
CA ARG A 356 -13.32 -10.39 -8.15
C ARG A 356 -11.79 -10.35 -8.13
N ALA A 357 -11.19 -9.22 -8.50
CA ALA A 357 -9.74 -9.06 -8.47
C ALA A 357 -9.20 -9.18 -7.03
N VAL A 358 -9.87 -8.54 -6.06
CA VAL A 358 -9.52 -8.66 -4.64
C VAL A 358 -9.64 -10.11 -4.16
N ALA A 359 -10.76 -10.78 -4.48
CA ALA A 359 -11.00 -12.17 -4.10
C ALA A 359 -9.95 -13.12 -4.71
N ARG A 360 -9.56 -12.91 -5.97
CA ARG A 360 -8.51 -13.67 -6.65
C ARG A 360 -7.15 -13.49 -5.97
N ILE A 361 -6.81 -12.28 -5.57
CA ILE A 361 -5.58 -12.02 -4.81
C ILE A 361 -5.64 -12.70 -3.44
N TYR A 362 -6.78 -12.70 -2.78
CA TYR A 362 -6.98 -13.46 -1.54
C TYR A 362 -6.73 -14.96 -1.75
N ALA A 363 -7.27 -15.55 -2.82
CA ALA A 363 -7.01 -16.95 -3.17
C ALA A 363 -5.52 -17.24 -3.40
N SER A 364 -4.74 -16.27 -3.90
CA SER A 364 -3.31 -16.43 -4.14
C SER A 364 -2.48 -16.71 -2.88
N THR A 365 -3.02 -16.43 -1.69
CA THR A 365 -2.39 -16.82 -0.41
C THR A 365 -2.27 -18.34 -0.27
N LEU A 366 -3.16 -19.08 -0.94
CA LEU A 366 -3.22 -20.54 -0.98
C LEU A 366 -2.62 -21.11 -2.28
N ASN A 367 -1.97 -20.29 -3.10
CA ASN A 367 -1.25 -20.74 -4.29
C ASN A 367 -0.17 -21.76 -3.90
N PRO A 368 -0.08 -22.92 -4.55
CA PRO A 368 0.92 -23.95 -4.25
C PRO A 368 2.35 -23.41 -4.19
N ASN A 369 2.73 -22.54 -5.11
CA ASN A 369 4.09 -21.96 -5.12
C ASN A 369 4.35 -21.04 -3.91
N ALA A 370 3.32 -20.30 -3.45
CA ALA A 370 3.41 -19.47 -2.26
C ALA A 370 3.48 -20.32 -0.98
N LEU A 371 2.68 -21.39 -0.90
CA LEU A 371 2.67 -22.32 0.23
C LEU A 371 3.99 -23.08 0.34
N LEU A 372 4.51 -23.62 -0.76
CA LEU A 372 5.79 -24.32 -0.80
C LEU A 372 6.96 -23.40 -0.44
N TYR A 373 6.93 -22.15 -0.92
CA TYR A 373 7.93 -21.17 -0.54
C TYR A 373 7.88 -20.83 0.95
N ARG A 374 6.70 -20.61 1.53
CA ARG A 374 6.56 -20.41 2.98
C ARG A 374 7.09 -21.61 3.76
N ARG A 375 6.78 -22.83 3.33
CA ARG A 375 7.28 -24.08 3.92
C ARG A 375 8.81 -24.14 3.88
N SER A 376 9.45 -23.82 2.76
CA SER A 376 10.91 -23.82 2.61
C SER A 376 11.61 -22.76 3.49
N ARG A 377 10.90 -21.74 3.94
CA ARG A 377 11.38 -20.67 4.82
C ARG A 377 11.02 -20.84 6.29
N GLY A 378 10.40 -21.97 6.67
CA GLY A 378 9.94 -22.20 8.05
C GLY A 378 8.73 -21.32 8.44
N LEU A 379 8.02 -20.77 7.46
CA LEU A 379 6.86 -19.88 7.65
C LEU A 379 5.53 -20.60 7.37
N GLN A 380 5.50 -21.94 7.42
CA GLN A 380 4.30 -22.73 7.14
C GLN A 380 3.14 -22.37 8.07
N ASP A 381 3.43 -22.15 9.35
CA ASP A 381 2.43 -21.85 10.37
C ASP A 381 2.19 -20.35 10.59
N TYR A 382 2.89 -19.52 9.81
CA TYR A 382 2.64 -18.08 9.85
C TYR A 382 1.21 -17.76 9.43
N ASP A 383 0.57 -16.89 10.21
CA ASP A 383 -0.78 -16.42 9.99
C ASP A 383 -0.79 -15.32 8.90
N GLU A 384 -0.88 -15.75 7.65
CA GLU A 384 -0.87 -14.85 6.49
C GLU A 384 -2.17 -14.09 6.36
N ARG A 385 -2.10 -12.77 6.52
CA ARG A 385 -3.24 -11.85 6.36
C ARG A 385 -3.01 -10.94 5.18
N MET A 386 -3.75 -11.15 4.12
CA MET A 386 -3.59 -10.40 2.88
C MET A 386 -4.27 -9.03 2.97
N ALA A 387 -3.47 -7.97 3.01
CA ALA A 387 -3.93 -6.62 2.69
C ALA A 387 -3.87 -6.39 1.17
N ILE A 388 -4.62 -5.42 0.69
CA ILE A 388 -4.67 -5.07 -0.74
C ILE A 388 -4.25 -3.62 -0.93
N LEU A 389 -3.42 -3.40 -1.94
CA LEU A 389 -3.08 -2.09 -2.48
C LEU A 389 -3.80 -1.90 -3.81
N ILE A 390 -4.63 -0.87 -3.92
CA ILE A 390 -5.31 -0.46 -5.15
C ILE A 390 -4.67 0.85 -5.59
N GLN A 391 -4.12 0.89 -6.80
CA GLN A 391 -3.44 2.07 -7.33
C GLN A 391 -4.01 2.46 -8.69
N ALA A 392 -4.10 3.77 -8.94
CA ALA A 392 -4.32 4.29 -10.27
C ALA A 392 -3.12 3.97 -11.17
N VAL A 393 -3.37 3.31 -12.29
CA VAL A 393 -2.32 3.00 -13.27
C VAL A 393 -1.78 4.31 -13.84
N GLN A 394 -0.46 4.44 -13.82
CA GLN A 394 0.23 5.58 -14.38
C GLN A 394 0.48 5.36 -15.87
N GLY A 395 0.19 6.34 -16.70
CA GLY A 395 0.34 6.27 -18.14
C GLY A 395 -0.52 7.31 -18.85
N GLU A 396 -0.53 7.24 -20.16
CA GLU A 396 -1.29 8.13 -21.03
C GLU A 396 -2.09 7.34 -22.06
N ARG A 397 -3.16 7.94 -22.54
CA ARG A 397 -3.98 7.34 -23.60
C ARG A 397 -3.30 7.57 -24.95
N PHE A 398 -3.12 6.48 -25.68
CA PHE A 398 -2.68 6.50 -27.08
C PHE A 398 -3.67 5.70 -27.94
N GLY A 399 -4.51 6.41 -28.68
CA GLY A 399 -5.62 5.81 -29.42
C GLY A 399 -6.60 5.10 -28.47
N ARG A 400 -6.73 3.79 -28.64
CA ARG A 400 -7.53 2.92 -27.77
C ARG A 400 -6.75 2.36 -26.57
N TYR A 401 -5.44 2.53 -26.55
CA TYR A 401 -4.56 1.95 -25.55
C TYR A 401 -4.22 2.95 -24.43
N PHE A 402 -3.92 2.41 -23.27
CA PHE A 402 -3.41 3.17 -22.12
C PHE A 402 -2.15 2.49 -21.59
N LEU A 403 -1.04 3.25 -21.53
CA LEU A 403 0.26 2.74 -21.12
C LEU A 403 1.21 3.89 -20.72
N PRO A 404 2.20 3.66 -19.83
CA PRO A 404 3.30 4.60 -19.60
C PRO A 404 4.31 4.58 -20.76
N HIS A 405 5.11 5.65 -20.88
CA HIS A 405 6.17 5.74 -21.89
C HIS A 405 7.36 4.81 -21.57
N GLY A 406 7.49 4.40 -20.34
CA GLY A 406 8.36 3.33 -19.89
C GLY A 406 8.07 2.94 -18.47
N ALA A 407 8.46 1.74 -18.12
CA ALA A 407 8.35 1.20 -16.77
C ALA A 407 9.54 0.28 -16.48
N GLY A 408 9.84 0.06 -15.22
CA GLY A 408 10.98 -0.78 -14.92
C GLY A 408 11.19 -1.07 -13.45
N VAL A 409 12.29 -1.78 -13.22
CA VAL A 409 12.82 -2.04 -11.89
C VAL A 409 14.22 -1.49 -11.79
N ALA A 410 14.48 -0.70 -10.77
CA ALA A 410 15.78 -0.13 -10.45
C ALA A 410 16.33 -0.75 -9.16
N PHE A 411 17.62 -1.01 -9.12
CA PHE A 411 18.33 -1.60 -8.01
C PHE A 411 19.44 -0.68 -7.55
N SER A 412 19.57 -0.41 -6.27
CA SER A 412 20.66 0.45 -5.76
C SER A 412 22.04 -0.21 -5.87
N ARG A 413 22.07 -1.53 -5.99
CA ARG A 413 23.30 -2.30 -6.20
C ARG A 413 23.23 -3.07 -7.52
N ASN A 414 24.26 -2.89 -8.38
CA ASN A 414 24.35 -3.59 -9.65
C ASN A 414 25.01 -4.96 -9.45
N LEU A 415 24.23 -6.02 -9.60
CA LEU A 415 24.70 -7.41 -9.56
C LEU A 415 25.11 -7.94 -10.95
N TYR A 416 24.82 -7.20 -12.02
CA TYR A 416 25.07 -7.60 -13.42
C TYR A 416 26.12 -6.72 -14.05
N ARG A 417 27.37 -7.05 -13.85
CA ARG A 417 28.51 -6.31 -14.43
C ARG A 417 28.96 -6.99 -15.72
N TRP A 418 28.69 -6.36 -16.86
CA TRP A 418 29.13 -6.86 -18.18
C TRP A 418 30.39 -6.19 -18.70
N ALA A 419 30.96 -5.25 -17.94
CA ALA A 419 32.22 -4.58 -18.26
C ALA A 419 32.89 -4.09 -16.97
N PRO A 420 34.27 -4.05 -16.94
CA PRO A 420 35.02 -3.72 -15.72
C PRO A 420 34.73 -2.30 -15.17
N GLN A 421 34.42 -1.33 -16.07
CA GLN A 421 34.14 0.05 -15.68
C GLN A 421 32.79 0.24 -14.98
N ILE A 422 31.89 -0.75 -15.02
CA ILE A 422 30.59 -0.69 -14.33
C ILE A 422 30.83 -0.75 -12.83
N ARG A 423 30.33 0.24 -12.12
CA ARG A 423 30.40 0.31 -10.66
C ARG A 423 29.15 -0.29 -10.02
N ARG A 424 29.36 -1.19 -9.06
CA ARG A 424 28.29 -1.89 -8.36
C ARG A 424 27.41 -0.93 -7.55
N GLU A 425 28.02 0.05 -6.92
CA GLU A 425 27.39 0.99 -5.96
C GLU A 425 26.53 2.05 -6.65
N GLU A 426 26.61 2.17 -7.97
CA GLU A 426 25.84 3.19 -8.70
C GLU A 426 24.51 2.70 -9.23
N GLY A 427 24.22 1.40 -9.05
CA GLY A 427 22.93 0.83 -9.34
C GLY A 427 22.73 0.37 -10.80
N PHE A 428 21.53 -0.15 -11.02
CA PHE A 428 21.16 -0.86 -12.24
C PHE A 428 19.66 -0.72 -12.52
N VAL A 429 19.26 -0.66 -13.78
CA VAL A 429 17.86 -0.56 -14.20
C VAL A 429 17.54 -1.58 -15.28
N ARG A 430 16.37 -2.20 -15.18
CA ARG A 430 15.67 -2.91 -16.24
C ARG A 430 14.54 -2.02 -16.73
N LEU A 431 14.55 -1.61 -17.99
CA LEU A 431 13.57 -0.69 -18.57
C LEU A 431 12.84 -1.35 -19.74
N VAL A 432 11.52 -1.21 -19.76
CA VAL A 432 10.63 -1.65 -20.85
C VAL A 432 9.65 -0.54 -21.21
N TRP A 433 9.06 -0.61 -22.37
CA TRP A 433 7.90 0.16 -22.79
C TRP A 433 6.62 -0.56 -22.36
N GLY A 434 5.61 0.20 -21.91
CA GLY A 434 4.34 -0.33 -21.40
C GLY A 434 4.30 -0.54 -19.89
N LEU A 435 3.41 -1.41 -19.40
CA LEU A 435 3.02 -1.51 -17.98
C LEU A 435 4.07 -2.05 -17.01
N GLY A 436 5.23 -2.46 -17.48
CA GLY A 436 6.35 -2.85 -16.60
C GLY A 436 6.38 -4.33 -16.19
N THR A 437 5.35 -5.11 -16.45
CA THR A 437 5.30 -6.55 -16.15
C THR A 437 6.49 -7.31 -16.72
N ARG A 438 6.92 -6.96 -17.94
CA ARG A 438 8.07 -7.56 -18.63
C ARG A 438 9.45 -7.15 -18.10
N ALA A 439 9.52 -6.14 -17.23
CA ALA A 439 10.76 -5.80 -16.52
C ALA A 439 10.96 -6.67 -15.27
N VAL A 440 9.87 -7.17 -14.69
CA VAL A 440 9.86 -8.00 -13.48
C VAL A 440 9.94 -9.47 -13.83
N ASP A 441 9.03 -9.93 -14.71
CA ASP A 441 8.88 -11.33 -15.06
C ASP A 441 9.70 -11.70 -16.30
N ARG A 442 10.28 -12.89 -16.30
CA ARG A 442 10.86 -13.48 -17.50
C ARG A 442 9.74 -14.02 -18.38
N VAL A 443 9.44 -13.35 -19.47
CA VAL A 443 8.39 -13.75 -20.42
C VAL A 443 9.04 -14.19 -21.72
N GLY A 444 9.22 -15.50 -21.89
CA GLY A 444 9.72 -16.09 -23.14
C GLY A 444 11.05 -15.51 -23.62
N ASN A 445 11.08 -15.10 -24.89
CA ASN A 445 12.24 -14.50 -25.56
C ASN A 445 12.18 -12.95 -25.61
N ASP A 446 11.52 -12.33 -24.66
CA ASP A 446 11.42 -10.87 -24.57
C ASP A 446 12.33 -10.32 -23.48
N TYR A 447 12.99 -9.19 -23.75
CA TYR A 447 14.09 -8.71 -22.92
C TYR A 447 13.95 -7.21 -22.59
N PRO A 448 14.09 -6.83 -21.30
CA PRO A 448 14.20 -5.43 -20.93
C PRO A 448 15.52 -4.83 -21.37
N ARG A 449 15.56 -3.54 -21.59
CA ARG A 449 16.80 -2.79 -21.73
C ARG A 449 17.53 -2.76 -20.39
N LEU A 450 18.76 -3.28 -20.37
CA LEU A 450 19.64 -3.27 -19.20
C LEU A 450 20.46 -1.98 -19.19
N ILE A 451 20.48 -1.27 -18.06
CA ILE A 451 21.14 0.03 -17.91
C ILE A 451 21.98 -0.01 -16.62
N ALA A 452 23.31 0.06 -16.78
CA ALA A 452 24.20 0.33 -15.65
C ALA A 452 24.22 1.83 -15.39
N LEU A 453 23.76 2.28 -14.24
CA LEU A 453 23.63 3.72 -13.98
C LEU A 453 24.97 4.46 -13.93
N SER A 454 26.08 3.76 -13.69
CA SER A 454 27.43 4.33 -13.83
C SER A 454 27.79 4.68 -15.29
N HIS A 455 27.31 3.88 -16.24
CA HIS A 455 27.59 4.01 -17.67
C HIS A 455 26.32 3.70 -18.48
N PRO A 456 25.30 4.61 -18.49
CA PRO A 456 23.95 4.28 -18.98
C PRO A 456 23.89 3.93 -20.48
N LEU A 457 24.82 4.42 -21.28
CA LEU A 457 24.88 4.13 -22.71
C LEU A 457 25.66 2.85 -23.04
N LEU A 458 26.40 2.30 -22.07
CA LEU A 458 27.16 1.06 -22.27
C LEU A 458 26.21 -0.13 -22.38
N ARG A 459 26.28 -0.84 -23.50
CA ARG A 459 25.44 -2.02 -23.78
C ARG A 459 26.23 -3.31 -23.52
N PRO A 460 25.55 -4.43 -23.17
CA PRO A 460 26.19 -5.74 -23.09
C PRO A 460 26.77 -6.23 -24.42
N SER A 461 26.24 -5.78 -25.55
CA SER A 461 26.72 -6.08 -26.91
C SER A 461 26.61 -4.86 -27.79
N THR A 462 27.57 -4.72 -28.71
CA THR A 462 27.59 -3.71 -29.80
C THR A 462 27.10 -4.29 -31.13
N ASN A 463 26.89 -5.61 -31.23
CA ASN A 463 26.43 -6.27 -32.46
C ASN A 463 24.96 -5.94 -32.72
N PRO A 464 24.60 -5.31 -33.83
CA PRO A 464 23.22 -4.89 -34.14
C PRO A 464 22.22 -6.04 -34.16
N LYS A 465 22.59 -7.21 -34.67
CA LYS A 465 21.72 -8.39 -34.70
C LYS A 465 21.38 -8.87 -33.28
N LEU A 466 22.37 -8.83 -32.35
CA LEU A 466 22.15 -9.18 -30.96
C LEU A 466 21.32 -8.12 -30.22
N ILE A 467 21.56 -6.84 -30.49
CA ILE A 467 20.77 -5.74 -29.92
C ILE A 467 19.30 -5.90 -30.31
N ARG A 468 19.01 -6.16 -31.59
CA ARG A 468 17.65 -6.40 -32.06
C ARG A 468 17.03 -7.65 -31.43
N ARG A 469 17.78 -8.78 -31.41
CA ARG A 469 17.32 -10.05 -30.81
C ARG A 469 16.97 -9.90 -29.33
N TYR A 470 17.75 -9.12 -28.57
CA TYR A 470 17.59 -8.89 -27.15
C TYR A 470 16.91 -7.55 -26.84
N SER A 471 16.13 -7.02 -27.76
CA SER A 471 15.20 -5.92 -27.52
C SER A 471 13.80 -6.44 -27.23
N GLN A 472 12.97 -5.58 -26.65
CA GLN A 472 11.57 -5.88 -26.38
C GLN A 472 10.78 -6.03 -27.69
N GLN A 473 10.01 -7.11 -27.82
CA GLN A 473 9.22 -7.44 -29.00
C GLN A 473 7.71 -7.28 -28.75
N TYR A 474 7.27 -7.39 -27.50
CA TYR A 474 5.87 -7.29 -27.11
C TYR A 474 5.70 -6.21 -26.06
N VAL A 475 4.51 -5.62 -26.02
CA VAL A 475 4.12 -4.62 -25.02
C VAL A 475 2.88 -5.06 -24.27
N ASP A 476 2.91 -4.92 -22.96
CA ASP A 476 1.77 -5.09 -22.09
C ASP A 476 1.11 -3.74 -21.85
N LEU A 477 -0.20 -3.65 -22.10
CA LEU A 477 -0.98 -2.43 -22.09
C LEU A 477 -2.44 -2.69 -21.70
N ILE A 478 -3.17 -1.63 -21.47
CA ILE A 478 -4.62 -1.67 -21.25
C ILE A 478 -5.33 -1.23 -22.52
N ASP A 479 -6.23 -2.05 -23.02
CA ASP A 479 -7.15 -1.71 -24.09
C ASP A 479 -8.44 -1.14 -23.50
N LEU A 480 -8.65 0.16 -23.68
CA LEU A 480 -9.79 0.87 -23.11
C LEU A 480 -11.11 0.58 -23.83
N GLU A 481 -11.07 0.15 -25.09
CA GLU A 481 -12.26 -0.18 -25.88
C GLU A 481 -12.73 -1.61 -25.58
N ASP A 482 -11.80 -2.57 -25.59
CA ASP A 482 -12.12 -3.96 -25.25
C ASP A 482 -12.18 -4.20 -23.72
N ASN A 483 -11.91 -3.17 -22.92
CA ASN A 483 -11.94 -3.19 -21.46
C ASN A 483 -11.12 -4.35 -20.86
N CYS A 484 -9.88 -4.55 -21.34
CA CYS A 484 -9.03 -5.64 -20.90
C CYS A 484 -7.54 -5.30 -20.91
N PHE A 485 -6.76 -6.08 -20.15
CA PHE A 485 -5.30 -6.12 -20.26
C PHE A 485 -4.92 -6.95 -21.51
N LYS A 486 -3.96 -6.46 -22.29
CA LYS A 486 -3.46 -7.14 -23.48
C LYS A 486 -1.94 -7.15 -23.57
N THR A 487 -1.44 -8.21 -24.18
CA THR A 487 -0.08 -8.31 -24.70
C THR A 487 -0.13 -8.30 -26.21
N VAL A 488 0.49 -7.33 -26.84
CA VAL A 488 0.51 -7.18 -28.30
C VAL A 488 1.92 -6.97 -28.82
N PRO A 489 2.22 -7.33 -30.10
CA PRO A 489 3.50 -6.98 -30.71
C PRO A 489 3.75 -5.47 -30.69
N VAL A 490 4.98 -5.07 -30.42
CA VAL A 490 5.39 -3.66 -30.43
C VAL A 490 5.06 -2.97 -31.76
N SER A 491 5.20 -3.69 -32.88
CA SER A 491 4.93 -3.20 -34.23
C SER A 491 3.46 -2.86 -34.52
N GLU A 492 2.52 -3.42 -33.75
CA GLU A 492 1.08 -3.13 -33.89
C GLU A 492 0.68 -1.81 -33.25
N VAL A 493 1.38 -1.38 -32.21
CA VAL A 493 1.05 -0.18 -31.42
C VAL A 493 1.93 1.00 -31.81
N LEU A 494 3.22 0.73 -32.04
CA LEU A 494 4.22 1.76 -32.27
C LEU A 494 4.11 2.33 -33.68
N ASN A 495 3.75 3.61 -33.78
CA ASN A 495 3.63 4.31 -35.06
C ASN A 495 4.09 5.78 -34.95
N GLY A 496 4.15 6.49 -36.07
CA GLY A 496 4.66 7.85 -36.15
C GLY A 496 3.87 8.91 -35.35
N ASN A 497 2.65 8.59 -34.92
CA ASN A 497 1.81 9.48 -34.13
C ASN A 497 2.08 9.36 -32.62
N TYR A 498 2.93 8.43 -32.21
CA TYR A 498 3.28 8.27 -30.80
C TYR A 498 4.33 9.31 -30.39
N ASP A 499 3.92 10.31 -29.64
CA ASP A 499 4.74 11.47 -29.31
C ASP A 499 6.12 11.14 -28.70
N PRO A 500 6.25 10.18 -27.74
CA PRO A 500 7.55 9.83 -27.17
C PRO A 500 8.44 8.96 -28.05
N LEU A 501 7.97 8.55 -29.23
CA LEU A 501 8.63 7.59 -30.12
C LEU A 501 10.14 7.82 -30.27
N ARG A 502 10.54 9.07 -30.53
CA ARG A 502 11.95 9.44 -30.74
C ARG A 502 12.87 9.19 -29.54
N TYR A 503 12.32 9.10 -28.34
CA TYR A 503 13.09 8.81 -27.13
C TYR A 503 13.26 7.31 -26.89
N LEU A 504 12.35 6.49 -27.46
CA LEU A 504 12.27 5.07 -27.19
C LEU A 504 12.99 4.21 -28.21
N VAL A 505 12.95 4.62 -29.49
CA VAL A 505 13.42 3.78 -30.61
C VAL A 505 14.63 4.35 -31.33
N GLN A 506 15.35 3.44 -31.97
CA GLN A 506 16.28 3.74 -33.06
C GLN A 506 15.85 2.98 -34.32
N VAL A 507 16.25 3.48 -35.46
CA VAL A 507 16.06 2.82 -36.77
C VAL A 507 17.30 1.97 -37.05
N GLU A 508 17.08 0.69 -37.40
CA GLU A 508 18.14 -0.20 -37.89
C GLU A 508 18.13 -0.21 -39.42
N GLU A 509 19.23 0.26 -39.99
CA GLU A 509 19.48 0.25 -41.44
C GLU A 509 20.89 -0.26 -41.72
N ASP A 510 21.00 -1.24 -42.60
CA ASP A 510 22.29 -1.83 -43.04
C ASP A 510 23.22 -2.27 -41.90
N GLY A 511 22.62 -2.72 -40.77
CA GLY A 511 23.38 -3.14 -39.59
C GLY A 511 23.88 -2.00 -38.72
N TYR A 512 23.33 -0.80 -38.86
CA TYR A 512 23.61 0.35 -37.99
C TYR A 512 22.35 0.87 -37.36
N PHE A 513 22.49 1.43 -36.15
CA PHE A 513 21.42 2.11 -35.45
C PHE A 513 21.56 3.63 -35.59
N SER A 514 20.51 4.27 -36.05
CA SER A 514 20.44 5.73 -36.12
C SER A 514 19.28 6.29 -35.32
N PRO A 515 19.42 7.51 -34.75
CA PRO A 515 18.31 8.19 -34.11
C PRO A 515 17.16 8.44 -35.09
N LEU A 516 15.92 8.34 -34.64
CA LEU A 516 14.75 8.69 -35.44
C LEU A 516 14.76 10.21 -35.72
N ARG A 517 14.98 10.62 -36.97
CA ARG A 517 15.05 12.02 -37.40
C ARG A 517 13.73 12.59 -37.89
N THR A 518 12.83 11.74 -38.38
CA THR A 518 11.51 12.11 -38.89
C THR A 518 10.44 11.18 -38.33
N ARG A 519 9.25 11.69 -38.11
CA ARG A 519 8.08 10.87 -37.72
C ARG A 519 7.42 10.16 -38.91
N PHE A 520 7.79 10.55 -40.14
CA PHE A 520 7.26 9.97 -41.37
C PHE A 520 8.24 8.93 -41.91
N PHE A 521 8.06 7.68 -41.57
CA PHE A 521 8.84 6.54 -42.05
C PHE A 521 7.98 5.50 -42.81
N GLY A 522 6.80 5.91 -43.30
CA GLY A 522 5.88 5.03 -44.03
C GLY A 522 5.37 3.88 -43.17
N ASP A 523 4.98 2.78 -43.79
CA ASP A 523 4.48 1.58 -43.10
C ASP A 523 5.62 0.67 -42.58
N ASP A 524 6.89 1.05 -42.70
CA ASP A 524 8.04 0.20 -42.35
C ASP A 524 8.42 0.31 -40.86
N THR A 525 7.45 -0.01 -39.98
CA THR A 525 7.67 -0.10 -38.53
C THR A 525 8.63 -1.24 -38.14
N GLY A 526 8.88 -2.17 -39.07
CA GLY A 526 9.77 -3.30 -38.86
C GLY A 526 11.23 -2.96 -38.65
N LYS A 527 11.66 -1.74 -39.02
CA LYS A 527 13.02 -1.23 -38.76
C LYS A 527 13.19 -0.60 -37.38
N LEU A 528 12.12 -0.34 -36.67
CA LEU A 528 12.18 0.27 -35.35
C LEU A 528 12.61 -0.75 -34.29
N VAL A 529 13.51 -0.34 -33.43
CA VAL A 529 14.00 -1.14 -32.31
C VAL A 529 13.94 -0.34 -31.03
N LEU A 530 13.31 -0.87 -29.99
CA LEU A 530 13.22 -0.28 -28.66
C LEU A 530 14.60 -0.31 -27.98
N THR A 531 15.30 0.79 -28.01
CA THR A 531 16.67 0.91 -27.47
C THR A 531 16.78 1.86 -26.29
N PHE A 532 15.83 2.79 -26.13
CA PHE A 532 15.81 3.86 -25.13
C PHE A 532 17.08 4.76 -25.17
N GLU A 533 17.85 4.71 -26.24
CA GLU A 533 19.13 5.41 -26.33
C GLU A 533 18.97 6.92 -26.22
N GLU A 534 17.98 7.48 -26.94
CA GLU A 534 17.73 8.93 -26.95
C GLU A 534 17.12 9.41 -25.62
N LEU A 535 16.36 8.58 -24.93
CA LEU A 535 15.91 8.83 -23.55
C LEU A 535 17.13 9.03 -22.64
N LEU A 536 18.07 8.09 -22.69
CA LEU A 536 19.27 8.12 -21.85
C LEU A 536 20.24 9.28 -22.19
N ARG A 537 20.26 9.73 -23.47
CA ARG A 537 21.12 10.83 -23.93
C ARG A 537 20.54 12.21 -23.66
N ARG A 538 19.21 12.37 -23.82
CA ARG A 538 18.56 13.69 -23.84
C ARG A 538 17.85 14.06 -22.55
N THR A 539 17.64 13.08 -21.65
CA THR A 539 16.98 13.32 -20.37
C THR A 539 17.91 13.01 -19.21
N PRO A 540 17.70 13.59 -18.05
CA PRO A 540 18.47 13.28 -16.84
C PRO A 540 18.04 11.97 -16.16
N PHE A 541 17.44 11.02 -16.89
CA PHE A 541 16.88 9.80 -16.32
C PHE A 541 17.88 9.02 -15.45
N ALA A 542 19.08 8.74 -15.99
CA ALA A 542 20.06 7.92 -15.28
C ALA A 542 20.63 8.62 -14.03
N GLU A 543 20.84 9.93 -14.12
CA GLU A 543 21.32 10.75 -13.00
C GLU A 543 20.29 10.80 -11.87
N ARG A 544 19.04 11.11 -12.20
CA ARG A 544 17.94 11.18 -11.23
C ARG A 544 17.64 9.82 -10.60
N MET A 545 17.64 8.76 -11.38
CA MET A 545 17.41 7.41 -10.84
C MET A 545 18.52 7.03 -9.86
N ARG A 546 19.77 7.39 -10.15
CA ARG A 546 20.90 7.17 -9.24
C ARG A 546 20.74 7.95 -7.94
N GLU A 547 20.31 9.19 -8.03
CA GLU A 547 20.03 10.03 -6.86
C GLU A 547 18.89 9.49 -6.00
N ILE A 548 17.76 9.08 -6.63
CA ILE A 548 16.64 8.42 -5.95
C ILE A 548 17.11 7.19 -5.19
N LEU A 549 17.85 6.30 -5.85
CA LEU A 549 18.34 5.07 -5.25
C LEU A 549 19.30 5.31 -4.08
N ARG A 550 20.20 6.29 -4.19
CA ARG A 550 21.13 6.67 -3.12
C ARG A 550 20.40 7.21 -1.89
N ASN A 551 19.43 8.11 -2.08
CA ASN A 551 18.64 8.67 -1.00
C ASN A 551 17.82 7.59 -0.27
N LEU A 552 17.22 6.67 -1.03
CA LEU A 552 16.47 5.56 -0.44
C LEU A 552 17.39 4.58 0.28
N GLU A 553 18.50 4.16 -0.31
CA GLU A 553 19.47 3.25 0.31
C GLU A 553 20.01 3.82 1.63
N ALA A 554 20.38 5.11 1.64
CA ALA A 554 20.85 5.78 2.84
C ALA A 554 19.77 5.84 3.95
N SER A 555 18.52 6.10 3.57
CA SER A 555 17.41 6.22 4.53
C SER A 555 16.93 4.88 5.06
N TYR A 556 16.93 3.83 4.23
CA TYR A 556 16.59 2.46 4.61
C TYR A 556 17.73 1.73 5.33
N GLU A 557 18.95 2.29 5.30
CA GLU A 557 20.16 1.66 5.82
C GLU A 557 20.39 0.26 5.23
N ALA A 558 19.93 0.07 3.99
CA ALA A 558 19.99 -1.19 3.25
C ALA A 558 19.88 -0.93 1.75
N ALA A 559 20.50 -1.80 0.94
CA ALA A 559 20.27 -1.79 -0.50
C ALA A 559 18.78 -1.95 -0.81
N VAL A 560 18.29 -1.23 -1.83
CA VAL A 560 16.87 -1.21 -2.19
C VAL A 560 16.65 -1.61 -3.65
N ASP A 561 15.47 -2.15 -3.94
CA ASP A 561 14.91 -2.20 -5.28
C ASP A 561 13.61 -1.38 -5.36
N LEU A 562 13.35 -0.86 -6.54
CA LEU A 562 12.33 0.14 -6.81
C LEU A 562 11.60 -0.19 -8.10
N GLU A 563 10.27 -0.30 -8.05
CA GLU A 563 9.42 -0.32 -9.26
C GLU A 563 8.99 1.12 -9.60
N PHE A 564 9.05 1.46 -10.87
CA PHE A 564 8.74 2.80 -11.34
C PHE A 564 8.12 2.81 -12.73
N THR A 565 7.43 3.92 -13.06
CA THR A 565 7.07 4.29 -14.45
C THR A 565 7.66 5.64 -14.80
N ILE A 566 7.78 5.90 -16.09
CA ILE A 566 8.19 7.19 -16.63
C ILE A 566 7.20 7.70 -17.67
N THR A 567 7.03 9.01 -17.69
CA THR A 567 6.45 9.75 -18.80
C THR A 567 7.45 10.80 -19.28
N VAL A 568 7.49 11.02 -20.60
CA VAL A 568 8.38 11.97 -21.24
C VAL A 568 7.53 12.85 -22.15
N SER A 569 7.54 14.15 -21.92
CA SER A 569 6.84 15.15 -22.74
C SER A 569 7.81 16.17 -23.32
N GLU A 570 7.36 16.92 -24.33
CA GLU A 570 8.09 18.07 -24.82
C GLU A 570 7.79 19.27 -23.92
N GLY A 571 8.77 19.70 -23.16
CA GLY A 571 8.67 20.89 -22.32
C GLY A 571 8.89 22.20 -23.08
N GLN A 572 8.82 23.30 -22.38
CA GLN A 572 9.04 24.64 -22.94
C GLN A 572 10.46 24.76 -23.54
N GLY A 573 10.54 25.25 -24.78
CA GLY A 573 11.80 25.41 -25.50
C GLY A 573 12.39 24.12 -26.11
N GLY A 574 11.56 23.05 -26.26
CA GLY A 574 11.96 21.80 -26.92
C GLY A 574 12.88 20.91 -26.09
N LYS A 575 13.04 21.21 -24.79
CA LYS A 575 13.71 20.31 -23.84
C LYS A 575 12.73 19.25 -23.35
N PRO A 576 13.16 17.97 -23.28
CA PRO A 576 12.29 16.93 -22.73
C PRO A 576 12.07 17.13 -21.24
N GLU A 577 10.81 17.04 -20.82
CA GLU A 577 10.41 16.91 -19.41
C GLU A 577 10.21 15.44 -19.08
N LEU A 578 10.84 14.98 -18.01
CA LEU A 578 10.78 13.60 -17.55
C LEU A 578 10.06 13.56 -16.20
N CYS A 579 9.02 12.76 -16.09
CA CYS A 579 8.37 12.46 -14.82
C CYS A 579 8.63 11.00 -14.45
N ILE A 580 9.02 10.74 -13.20
CA ILE A 580 9.25 9.41 -12.64
C ILE A 580 8.20 9.18 -11.54
N THR A 581 7.44 8.10 -11.65
CA THR A 581 6.47 7.70 -10.63
C THR A 581 6.95 6.45 -9.92
N ILE A 582 7.04 6.51 -8.60
CA ILE A 582 7.45 5.38 -7.76
C ILE A 582 6.21 4.53 -7.45
N LEU A 583 6.27 3.25 -7.82
CA LEU A 583 5.18 2.30 -7.63
C LEU A 583 5.38 1.39 -6.41
N GLN A 584 6.63 1.06 -6.10
CA GLN A 584 7.01 0.19 -5.00
C GLN A 584 8.47 0.41 -4.62
N CYS A 585 8.81 0.26 -3.35
CA CYS A 585 10.20 0.23 -2.88
C CYS A 585 10.32 -0.80 -1.77
N ARG A 586 11.39 -1.60 -1.81
CA ARG A 586 11.67 -2.58 -0.77
C ARG A 586 13.18 -2.74 -0.54
N PRO A 587 13.59 -3.13 0.68
CA PRO A 587 14.98 -3.49 0.93
C PRO A 587 15.31 -4.82 0.22
N GLN A 588 16.52 -4.90 -0.34
CA GLN A 588 17.05 -6.13 -0.93
C GLN A 588 17.45 -7.11 0.17
N SER A 589 16.68 -8.19 0.33
CA SER A 589 16.89 -9.17 1.39
C SER A 589 18.10 -10.09 1.20
N GLN A 590 18.70 -10.15 0.01
CA GLN A 590 19.74 -11.12 -0.34
C GLN A 590 21.18 -10.57 -0.29
N LEU A 591 21.36 -9.29 -0.10
CA LEU A 591 22.68 -8.69 0.05
C LEU A 591 23.13 -8.64 1.52
N GLN A 592 22.93 -9.74 2.25
CA GLN A 592 23.77 -9.95 3.43
C GLN A 592 25.21 -10.06 2.92
N THR A 593 26.03 -9.15 3.38
CA THR A 593 27.47 -9.04 3.16
C THR A 593 28.14 -10.42 3.07
N SER A 594 28.12 -11.02 1.89
CA SER A 594 29.15 -11.98 1.57
C SER A 594 30.42 -11.15 1.53
N ALA A 595 31.34 -11.42 2.43
CA ALA A 595 32.72 -10.97 2.30
C ALA A 595 33.08 -11.08 0.82
N GLU A 596 33.65 -10.02 0.24
CA GLU A 596 34.09 -10.01 -1.16
C GLU A 596 34.87 -11.30 -1.41
N MET A 597 34.24 -12.24 -2.10
CA MET A 597 34.92 -13.47 -2.52
C MET A 597 35.57 -13.12 -3.85
N ALA A 598 36.81 -12.74 -3.78
CA ALA A 598 37.63 -12.66 -4.96
C ALA A 598 37.92 -14.10 -5.45
N LEU A 599 37.79 -14.34 -6.75
CA LEU A 599 38.32 -15.56 -7.35
C LEU A 599 39.82 -15.55 -7.13
N PRO A 600 40.44 -16.70 -6.80
CA PRO A 600 41.91 -16.82 -6.74
C PRO A 600 42.51 -16.33 -8.06
N GLU A 601 43.48 -15.42 -8.00
CA GLU A 601 44.06 -14.77 -9.20
C GLU A 601 44.82 -15.74 -10.12
N ASN A 602 45.21 -16.94 -9.64
CA ASN A 602 45.99 -17.93 -10.39
C ASN A 602 45.41 -19.33 -10.18
N LEU A 603 44.22 -19.61 -10.75
CA LEU A 603 43.70 -20.97 -10.82
C LEU A 603 44.49 -21.76 -11.89
N PRO A 604 45.05 -22.96 -11.56
CA PRO A 604 45.60 -23.84 -12.56
C PRO A 604 44.54 -24.19 -13.61
N ALA A 605 44.92 -24.24 -14.88
CA ALA A 605 43.97 -24.54 -15.97
C ALA A 605 43.29 -25.91 -15.80
N GLU A 606 43.93 -26.84 -15.11
CA GLU A 606 43.42 -28.18 -14.77
C GLU A 606 42.30 -28.17 -13.71
N ASP A 607 42.18 -27.09 -12.94
CA ASP A 607 41.16 -26.93 -11.93
C ASP A 607 39.89 -26.18 -12.49
N VAL A 608 39.99 -25.69 -13.73
CA VAL A 608 38.88 -24.94 -14.39
C VAL A 608 38.12 -25.88 -15.32
N ILE A 609 36.88 -26.21 -14.97
CA ILE A 609 36.00 -27.06 -15.80
C ILE A 609 35.42 -26.23 -16.95
N PHE A 610 34.94 -25.06 -16.65
CA PHE A 610 34.48 -24.06 -17.63
C PHE A 610 34.48 -22.66 -17.01
N GLU A 611 34.51 -21.65 -17.86
CA GLU A 611 34.44 -20.25 -17.47
C GLU A 611 33.36 -19.54 -18.30
N THR A 612 32.64 -18.62 -17.69
CA THR A 612 31.67 -17.78 -18.39
C THR A 612 31.94 -16.31 -18.10
N HIS A 613 31.96 -15.51 -19.17
CA HIS A 613 32.13 -14.04 -19.11
C HIS A 613 30.80 -13.31 -19.38
N PHE A 614 29.70 -14.05 -19.57
CA PHE A 614 28.40 -13.48 -19.87
C PHE A 614 27.60 -13.23 -18.60
N MET A 615 27.12 -12.02 -18.41
CA MET A 615 26.13 -11.49 -17.48
C MET A 615 25.71 -12.46 -16.36
N VAL A 616 26.65 -12.84 -15.52
CA VAL A 616 26.38 -13.67 -14.34
C VAL A 616 26.11 -12.74 -13.17
N PRO A 617 24.99 -12.89 -12.45
CA PRO A 617 24.76 -12.13 -11.24
C PRO A 617 25.80 -12.52 -10.19
N GLU A 618 26.33 -11.55 -9.45
CA GLU A 618 27.19 -11.82 -8.30
C GLU A 618 26.36 -12.51 -7.21
N GLY A 619 26.86 -13.63 -6.68
CA GLY A 619 26.16 -14.38 -5.64
C GLY A 619 27.02 -15.49 -5.07
N ARG A 620 26.53 -16.11 -4.01
CA ARG A 620 27.14 -17.26 -3.37
C ARG A 620 26.17 -18.44 -3.36
N VAL A 621 26.63 -19.58 -3.85
CA VAL A 621 25.93 -20.87 -3.70
C VAL A 621 26.76 -21.73 -2.73
N ASN A 622 26.20 -22.03 -1.56
CA ASN A 622 26.92 -22.74 -0.50
C ASN A 622 27.14 -24.23 -0.82
N ARG A 623 26.32 -24.81 -1.71
CA ARG A 623 26.41 -26.21 -2.09
C ARG A 623 25.96 -26.38 -3.53
N VAL A 624 26.76 -27.00 -4.36
CA VAL A 624 26.46 -27.39 -5.74
C VAL A 624 26.54 -28.92 -5.78
N ASP A 625 25.43 -29.60 -6.01
CA ASP A 625 25.36 -31.05 -6.08
C ASP A 625 25.50 -31.57 -7.53
N TYR A 626 25.05 -30.78 -8.51
CA TYR A 626 25.08 -31.13 -9.93
C TYR A 626 25.43 -29.91 -10.79
N VAL A 627 26.24 -30.13 -11.81
CA VAL A 627 26.52 -29.13 -12.87
C VAL A 627 26.05 -29.71 -14.20
N VAL A 628 25.14 -29.06 -14.87
CA VAL A 628 24.71 -29.40 -16.22
C VAL A 628 25.44 -28.50 -17.19
N TYR A 629 26.39 -29.05 -17.92
CA TYR A 629 27.16 -28.35 -18.95
C TYR A 629 26.57 -28.68 -20.33
N VAL A 630 26.23 -27.64 -21.08
CA VAL A 630 25.81 -27.75 -22.48
C VAL A 630 26.88 -27.07 -23.32
N PRO A 631 27.67 -27.83 -24.09
CA PRO A 631 28.82 -27.32 -24.85
C PRO A 631 28.38 -26.39 -26.00
#